data_b6e7d04b2236a90cdb39409b43e3fee4
#
_entry.id   b6e7d04b2236a90cdb39409b43e3fee4
#
_cell.length_a   1.000
_cell.length_b   1.000
_cell.length_c   1.000
_cell.angle_alpha   90.00
_cell.angle_beta   90.00
_cell.angle_gamma   90.00
#
_symmetry.space_group_name_H-M   'P 1'
#
loop_
_entity.id
_entity.type
_entity.pdbx_description
1 polymer ?
#
loop_
_entity_poly.entity_id
_entity_poly.type
_entity_poly.pdbx_seq_one_letter_code
_entity_poly.pdbx_strand_id
1 'polypeptide(L)'
;MCIDELDFNTNPDIDIFYSNKKTLRKIMNLVNQEKLKLEEPIKLEEQYRFKNNELRHLEKNIYNIKSTRYEKNVENLHLFLAKNQYSEIENIAKTITKLVREKGLRYKDIAIIAKNIDTYSSLIRSIFSDYEIPVFIDEKRDLNQNIIVQYIISILEIFASNFSNESIFNYIKLGFSDIEQDEIFKLENYCNKWGIKRNKWKKDFEYELNDENKKQDIERLNEIRKQIINPLIKLKNNIDKERTGINISKQLYGFIQENNIEEKISEKIEELKSLGLIDLANEYIASYKIILDILDEIVIAFKNDKLTFDKYNKILKIGLKNSGLGKIPGTQDQVTFGDVDRTRSHKVDTVFIIGLNDGIFPSVNKDEGFLNDSDREILKNDGLELANGTIENLYEDNFNIYKVFSTAENNIYMSYSSSDSESKSLRPSMLINKIKKIFPKLSEDSDVIDKKYEIVKMCIRDRYMDGEH
;
A
#
# COMPACT_ATOMS: atom_id res chain seq x y z
N MET A 1 -13.02 -2.55 22.31
CA MET A 1 -11.56 -2.61 22.55
C MET A 1 -11.30 -3.83 23.40
N CYS A 2 -10.39 -4.72 22.98
CA CYS A 2 -10.07 -5.94 23.75
C CYS A 2 -8.89 -5.65 24.67
N ILE A 3 -9.04 -6.01 25.94
CA ILE A 3 -8.01 -5.99 26.98
C ILE A 3 -8.16 -7.27 27.82
N ASP A 4 -7.10 -7.67 28.52
CA ASP A 4 -7.11 -8.84 29.38
C ASP A 4 -7.73 -8.54 30.74
N GLU A 5 -7.35 -7.44 31.35
CA GLU A 5 -7.77 -7.02 32.68
C GLU A 5 -8.00 -5.49 32.74
N LEU A 6 -8.85 -5.06 33.68
CA LEU A 6 -9.10 -3.64 33.95
C LEU A 6 -8.02 -3.00 34.84
N ASP A 7 -6.94 -3.70 35.13
CA ASP A 7 -5.81 -3.10 35.83
C ASP A 7 -4.97 -2.23 34.87
N PHE A 8 -4.91 -0.94 35.16
CA PHE A 8 -4.17 0.04 34.39
C PHE A 8 -2.75 0.29 34.91
N ASN A 9 -2.37 -0.29 36.05
CA ASN A 9 -1.05 -0.13 36.67
C ASN A 9 -0.10 -1.28 36.32
N THR A 10 -0.23 -1.83 35.13
CA THR A 10 0.60 -2.92 34.64
C THR A 10 1.94 -2.42 34.14
N ASN A 11 2.98 -3.27 34.25
CA ASN A 11 4.29 -2.96 33.68
C ASN A 11 4.22 -3.04 32.15
N PRO A 12 4.53 -1.96 31.43
CA PRO A 12 4.46 -1.93 29.97
C PRO A 12 5.34 -2.97 29.28
N ASP A 13 6.48 -3.36 29.89
CA ASP A 13 7.40 -4.36 29.33
C ASP A 13 6.82 -5.78 29.28
N ILE A 14 5.77 -6.03 30.05
CA ILE A 14 5.17 -7.36 30.22
C ILE A 14 3.76 -7.41 29.62
N ASP A 15 3.05 -6.28 29.63
CA ASP A 15 1.66 -6.20 29.26
C ASP A 15 1.48 -5.88 27.76
N ILE A 16 1.17 -6.89 26.96
CA ILE A 16 0.89 -6.73 25.51
C ILE A 16 -0.31 -5.83 25.23
N PHE A 17 -1.23 -5.65 26.17
CA PHE A 17 -2.41 -4.78 26.03
C PHE A 17 -2.16 -3.34 26.49
N TYR A 18 -0.92 -2.99 26.85
CA TYR A 18 -0.57 -1.67 27.38
C TYR A 18 -1.05 -0.53 26.50
N SER A 19 -0.85 -0.57 25.19
CA SER A 19 -1.30 0.46 24.24
C SER A 19 -2.83 0.59 24.24
N ASN A 20 -3.55 -0.52 24.31
CA ASN A 20 -5.01 -0.54 24.41
C ASN A 20 -5.50 0.02 25.74
N LYS A 21 -4.87 -0.35 26.86
CA LYS A 21 -5.17 0.16 28.19
C LYS A 21 -4.90 1.67 28.29
N LYS A 22 -3.80 2.15 27.68
CA LYS A 22 -3.49 3.59 27.57
C LYS A 22 -4.60 4.36 26.85
N THR A 23 -5.07 3.83 25.73
CA THR A 23 -6.17 4.42 24.96
C THR A 23 -7.48 4.39 25.74
N LEU A 24 -7.80 3.27 26.41
CA LEU A 24 -8.99 3.14 27.24
C LEU A 24 -8.98 4.12 28.41
N ARG A 25 -7.82 4.32 29.06
CA ARG A 25 -7.66 5.33 30.12
C ARG A 25 -7.98 6.74 29.63
N LYS A 26 -7.50 7.12 28.44
CA LYS A 26 -7.87 8.42 27.83
C LYS A 26 -9.36 8.56 27.60
N ILE A 27 -10.01 7.51 27.06
CA ILE A 27 -11.45 7.48 26.85
C ILE A 27 -12.19 7.62 28.18
N MET A 28 -11.79 6.87 29.22
CA MET A 28 -12.41 6.96 30.56
C MET A 28 -12.28 8.36 31.18
N ASN A 29 -11.13 9.02 30.99
CA ASN A 29 -10.95 10.40 31.45
C ASN A 29 -11.91 11.36 30.73
N LEU A 30 -12.08 11.24 29.43
CA LEU A 30 -13.05 12.04 28.66
C LEU A 30 -14.48 11.76 29.11
N VAL A 31 -14.86 10.51 29.32
CA VAL A 31 -16.17 10.09 29.80
C VAL A 31 -16.46 10.73 31.18
N ASN A 32 -15.46 10.73 32.07
CA ASN A 32 -15.60 11.34 33.39
C ASN A 32 -15.72 12.88 33.30
N GLN A 33 -14.96 13.54 32.43
CA GLN A 33 -15.04 14.98 32.18
C GLN A 33 -16.42 15.39 31.65
N GLU A 34 -16.96 14.65 30.71
CA GLU A 34 -18.27 14.87 30.09
C GLU A 34 -19.42 14.28 30.89
N LYS A 35 -19.16 13.67 32.07
CA LYS A 35 -20.15 13.04 32.97
C LYS A 35 -21.05 12.02 32.24
N LEU A 36 -20.50 11.27 31.30
CA LEU A 36 -21.23 10.22 30.59
C LEU A 36 -21.30 8.95 31.46
N LYS A 37 -22.36 8.16 31.25
CA LYS A 37 -22.52 6.87 31.93
C LYS A 37 -21.87 5.76 31.11
N LEU A 38 -20.97 5.01 31.73
CA LEU A 38 -20.40 3.78 31.17
C LEU A 38 -21.31 2.60 31.53
N GLU A 39 -21.50 1.69 30.57
CA GLU A 39 -22.06 0.37 30.85
C GLU A 39 -20.98 -0.53 31.45
N GLU A 40 -21.41 -1.61 32.13
CA GLU A 40 -20.47 -2.57 32.67
C GLU A 40 -19.71 -3.29 31.54
N PRO A 41 -18.41 -3.55 31.71
CA PRO A 41 -17.62 -4.22 30.70
C PRO A 41 -18.06 -5.67 30.52
N ILE A 42 -18.20 -6.11 29.28
CA ILE A 42 -18.51 -7.49 28.93
C ILE A 42 -17.24 -8.34 29.12
N LYS A 43 -17.29 -9.30 30.04
CA LYS A 43 -16.22 -10.27 30.27
C LYS A 43 -16.42 -11.48 29.38
N LEU A 44 -15.45 -11.77 28.51
CA LEU A 44 -15.45 -12.98 27.68
C LEU A 44 -14.61 -14.06 28.40
N GLU A 45 -15.27 -14.99 29.10
CA GLU A 45 -14.57 -16.02 29.90
C GLU A 45 -14.13 -17.21 29.07
N GLU A 46 -14.82 -17.50 27.95
CA GLU A 46 -14.52 -18.62 27.08
C GLU A 46 -13.99 -18.19 25.71
N GLN A 47 -13.02 -18.96 25.21
CA GLN A 47 -12.41 -18.74 23.89
C GLN A 47 -13.18 -19.48 22.80
N TYR A 48 -14.25 -18.86 22.29
CA TYR A 48 -15.06 -19.44 21.22
C TYR A 48 -14.41 -19.36 19.83
N ARG A 49 -13.37 -18.56 19.67
CA ARG A 49 -12.71 -18.33 18.36
C ARG A 49 -12.01 -19.60 17.85
N PHE A 50 -11.28 -20.29 18.71
CA PHE A 50 -10.43 -21.39 18.31
C PHE A 50 -11.15 -22.73 18.29
N LYS A 51 -11.05 -23.44 17.17
CA LYS A 51 -11.66 -24.76 16.99
C LYS A 51 -10.84 -25.90 17.62
N ASN A 52 -9.56 -25.65 17.92
CA ASN A 52 -8.66 -26.65 18.49
C ASN A 52 -7.91 -26.17 19.74
N ASN A 53 -7.33 -27.12 20.48
CA ASN A 53 -6.64 -26.86 21.72
C ASN A 53 -5.22 -26.28 21.50
N GLU A 54 -4.62 -26.50 20.32
CA GLU A 54 -3.29 -26.01 20.01
C GLU A 54 -3.29 -24.50 19.90
N LEU A 55 -4.24 -23.93 19.16
CA LEU A 55 -4.37 -22.48 19.03
C LEU A 55 -4.76 -21.80 20.35
N ARG A 56 -5.63 -22.46 21.15
CA ARG A 56 -5.94 -21.97 22.51
C ARG A 56 -4.70 -21.96 23.40
N HIS A 57 -3.85 -22.99 23.29
CA HIS A 57 -2.62 -23.07 24.05
C HIS A 57 -1.57 -22.05 23.57
N LEU A 58 -1.44 -21.85 22.25
CA LEU A 58 -0.58 -20.85 21.65
C LEU A 58 -0.94 -19.44 22.12
N GLU A 59 -2.21 -19.05 22.02
CA GLU A 59 -2.71 -17.74 22.44
C GLU A 59 -2.39 -17.44 23.90
N LYS A 60 -2.62 -18.41 24.81
CA LYS A 60 -2.33 -18.26 26.25
C LYS A 60 -0.85 -18.13 26.57
N ASN A 61 0.03 -18.72 25.75
CA ASN A 61 1.45 -18.89 26.12
C ASN A 61 2.41 -18.02 25.29
N ILE A 62 1.99 -17.49 24.12
CA ILE A 62 2.91 -16.77 23.21
C ILE A 62 3.55 -15.54 23.83
N TYR A 63 2.88 -14.87 24.76
CA TYR A 63 3.40 -13.71 25.52
C TYR A 63 3.41 -13.93 27.03
N ASN A 64 3.13 -15.15 27.48
CA ASN A 64 3.22 -15.47 28.90
C ASN A 64 4.69 -15.72 29.30
N ILE A 65 5.16 -15.02 30.35
CA ILE A 65 6.52 -15.20 30.90
C ILE A 65 6.71 -16.63 31.41
N LYS A 66 5.68 -17.20 32.04
CA LYS A 66 5.65 -18.59 32.53
C LYS A 66 4.91 -19.49 31.54
N SER A 67 5.38 -19.52 30.29
CA SER A 67 4.76 -20.34 29.25
C SER A 67 4.82 -21.83 29.62
N THR A 68 3.76 -22.56 29.38
CA THR A 68 3.66 -24.02 29.57
C THR A 68 3.90 -24.72 28.24
N ARG A 69 4.44 -25.96 28.31
CA ARG A 69 4.70 -26.77 27.11
C ARG A 69 3.43 -27.53 26.68
N TYR A 70 3.24 -27.64 25.38
CA TYR A 70 2.20 -28.49 24.78
C TYR A 70 2.79 -29.87 24.48
N GLU A 71 2.43 -30.89 25.27
CA GLU A 71 3.06 -32.21 25.20
C GLU A 71 2.38 -33.18 24.21
N LYS A 72 1.23 -32.77 23.62
CA LYS A 72 0.51 -33.59 22.64
C LYS A 72 1.14 -33.42 21.24
N ASN A 73 0.71 -34.26 20.29
CA ASN A 73 1.09 -34.08 18.89
C ASN A 73 0.50 -32.77 18.35
N VAL A 74 1.21 -32.15 17.41
CA VAL A 74 0.85 -30.86 16.81
C VAL A 74 0.39 -31.11 15.38
N GLU A 75 -0.86 -30.79 15.09
CA GLU A 75 -1.50 -31.05 13.81
C GLU A 75 -1.98 -29.77 13.08
N ASN A 76 -2.19 -28.69 13.85
CA ASN A 76 -2.78 -27.44 13.33
C ASN A 76 -1.78 -26.28 13.27
N LEU A 77 -0.56 -26.51 13.71
CA LEU A 77 0.56 -25.59 13.56
C LEU A 77 1.60 -26.21 12.63
N HIS A 78 1.97 -25.47 11.60
CA HIS A 78 2.95 -25.91 10.60
C HIS A 78 4.08 -24.91 10.51
N LEU A 79 5.32 -25.40 10.36
CA LEU A 79 6.50 -24.57 10.22
C LEU A 79 7.28 -25.01 8.98
N PHE A 80 7.65 -24.06 8.12
CA PHE A 80 8.37 -24.30 6.90
C PHE A 80 9.61 -23.39 6.77
N LEU A 81 10.76 -23.99 6.55
CA LEU A 81 11.99 -23.30 6.18
C LEU A 81 12.15 -23.33 4.65
N ALA A 82 12.02 -22.17 4.03
CA ALA A 82 12.18 -22.00 2.61
C ALA A 82 13.63 -21.68 2.21
N LYS A 83 14.03 -22.12 1.04
CA LYS A 83 15.34 -21.82 0.46
C LYS A 83 15.51 -20.30 0.22
N ASN A 84 14.46 -19.66 -0.28
CA ASN A 84 14.36 -18.22 -0.52
C ASN A 84 12.89 -17.79 -0.52
N GLN A 85 12.65 -16.48 -0.70
CA GLN A 85 11.29 -15.92 -0.72
C GLN A 85 10.42 -16.48 -1.87
N TYR A 86 10.99 -16.80 -3.03
CA TYR A 86 10.25 -17.41 -4.13
C TYR A 86 9.73 -18.80 -3.74
N SER A 87 10.59 -19.67 -3.21
CA SER A 87 10.18 -21.01 -2.78
C SER A 87 9.22 -20.98 -1.58
N GLU A 88 9.33 -19.95 -0.74
CA GLU A 88 8.38 -19.70 0.35
C GLU A 88 6.96 -19.52 -0.20
N ILE A 89 6.78 -18.61 -1.15
CA ILE A 89 5.47 -18.34 -1.76
C ILE A 89 4.99 -19.51 -2.63
N GLU A 90 5.90 -20.20 -3.32
CA GLU A 90 5.53 -21.39 -4.09
C GLU A 90 5.00 -22.52 -3.20
N ASN A 91 5.62 -22.74 -2.04
CA ASN A 91 5.14 -23.72 -1.06
C ASN A 91 3.75 -23.35 -0.52
N ILE A 92 3.52 -22.07 -0.27
CA ILE A 92 2.21 -21.55 0.17
C ILE A 92 1.16 -21.79 -0.91
N ALA A 93 1.45 -21.48 -2.18
CA ALA A 93 0.52 -21.72 -3.29
C ALA A 93 0.15 -23.21 -3.43
N LYS A 94 1.14 -24.11 -3.32
CA LYS A 94 0.92 -25.57 -3.30
C LYS A 94 0.02 -25.98 -2.13
N THR A 95 0.29 -25.44 -0.94
CA THR A 95 -0.48 -25.76 0.27
C THR A 95 -1.91 -25.25 0.17
N ILE A 96 -2.12 -24.02 -0.31
CA ILE A 96 -3.48 -23.45 -0.53
C ILE A 96 -4.25 -24.31 -1.53
N THR A 97 -3.63 -24.65 -2.66
CA THR A 97 -4.26 -25.52 -3.67
C THR A 97 -4.70 -26.86 -3.06
N LYS A 98 -3.86 -27.47 -2.22
CA LYS A 98 -4.18 -28.71 -1.51
C LYS A 98 -5.32 -28.52 -0.52
N LEU A 99 -5.31 -27.46 0.29
CA LEU A 99 -6.37 -27.14 1.25
C LEU A 99 -7.73 -26.93 0.57
N VAL A 100 -7.75 -26.22 -0.54
CA VAL A 100 -8.99 -25.98 -1.29
C VAL A 100 -9.51 -27.26 -1.95
N ARG A 101 -8.63 -28.04 -2.60
CA ARG A 101 -9.04 -29.26 -3.34
C ARG A 101 -9.38 -30.43 -2.43
N GLU A 102 -8.58 -30.67 -1.38
CA GLU A 102 -8.72 -31.85 -0.54
C GLU A 102 -9.59 -31.62 0.70
N LYS A 103 -9.52 -30.42 1.30
CA LYS A 103 -10.27 -30.08 2.51
C LYS A 103 -11.50 -29.22 2.26
N GLY A 104 -11.76 -28.80 1.02
CA GLY A 104 -12.93 -28.02 0.63
C GLY A 104 -13.00 -26.61 1.21
N LEU A 105 -11.86 -26.03 1.60
CA LEU A 105 -11.78 -24.64 2.05
C LEU A 105 -12.06 -23.71 0.87
N ARG A 106 -12.64 -22.54 1.16
CA ARG A 106 -12.76 -21.47 0.17
C ARG A 106 -11.54 -20.55 0.25
N TYR A 107 -11.20 -19.90 -0.84
CA TYR A 107 -10.09 -18.94 -0.85
C TYR A 107 -10.28 -17.82 0.17
N LYS A 108 -11.49 -17.33 0.38
CA LYS A 108 -11.81 -16.29 1.37
C LYS A 108 -11.62 -16.70 2.83
N ASP A 109 -11.55 -18.01 3.11
CA ASP A 109 -11.31 -18.55 4.45
C ASP A 109 -9.81 -18.61 4.77
N ILE A 110 -8.96 -18.15 3.83
CA ILE A 110 -7.51 -18.19 3.91
C ILE A 110 -6.94 -16.75 3.87
N ALA A 111 -6.07 -16.45 4.81
CA ALA A 111 -5.32 -15.19 4.82
C ALA A 111 -3.81 -15.45 4.85
N ILE A 112 -3.07 -14.56 4.19
CA ILE A 112 -1.61 -14.49 4.25
C ILE A 112 -1.24 -13.17 4.89
N ILE A 113 -0.34 -13.19 5.85
CA ILE A 113 0.07 -12.03 6.64
C ILE A 113 1.59 -11.91 6.60
N ALA A 114 2.09 -10.74 6.22
CA ALA A 114 3.50 -10.37 6.27
C ALA A 114 3.69 -9.03 6.97
N LYS A 115 4.87 -8.75 7.50
CA LYS A 115 5.19 -7.41 8.04
C LYS A 115 5.54 -6.41 6.93
N ASN A 116 6.00 -6.88 5.78
CA ASN A 116 6.31 -6.05 4.63
C ASN A 116 5.66 -6.64 3.37
N ILE A 117 4.53 -6.06 3.00
CA ILE A 117 3.77 -6.46 1.80
C ILE A 117 4.59 -6.26 0.53
N ASP A 118 5.33 -5.14 0.42
CA ASP A 118 6.02 -4.75 -0.80
C ASP A 118 7.05 -5.79 -1.25
N THR A 119 7.69 -6.45 -0.28
CA THR A 119 8.67 -7.52 -0.55
C THR A 119 8.04 -8.74 -1.24
N TYR A 120 6.78 -9.05 -0.93
CA TYR A 120 6.12 -10.27 -1.38
C TYR A 120 5.05 -10.05 -2.44
N SER A 121 4.54 -8.82 -2.61
CA SER A 121 3.37 -8.55 -3.47
C SER A 121 3.58 -8.96 -4.92
N SER A 122 4.74 -8.67 -5.49
CA SER A 122 5.08 -9.05 -6.87
C SER A 122 5.21 -10.57 -7.05
N LEU A 123 5.84 -11.25 -6.08
CA LEU A 123 5.99 -12.71 -6.09
C LEU A 123 4.63 -13.40 -5.96
N ILE A 124 3.79 -12.93 -5.04
CA ILE A 124 2.44 -13.49 -4.86
C ILE A 124 1.60 -13.30 -6.13
N ARG A 125 1.63 -12.12 -6.78
CA ARG A 125 0.90 -11.91 -8.04
C ARG A 125 1.32 -12.91 -9.11
N SER A 126 2.63 -13.06 -9.33
CA SER A 126 3.15 -13.95 -10.36
C SER A 126 2.84 -15.41 -10.06
N ILE A 127 3.23 -15.89 -8.87
CA ILE A 127 3.10 -17.30 -8.52
C ILE A 127 1.63 -17.70 -8.38
N PHE A 128 0.77 -16.84 -7.77
CA PHE A 128 -0.65 -17.16 -7.62
C PHE A 128 -1.39 -17.14 -8.96
N SER A 129 -0.97 -16.30 -9.91
CA SER A 129 -1.46 -16.36 -11.29
C SER A 129 -1.11 -17.70 -11.96
N ASP A 130 0.11 -18.21 -11.78
CA ASP A 130 0.54 -19.52 -12.32
C ASP A 130 -0.24 -20.70 -11.71
N TYR A 131 -0.71 -20.55 -10.47
CA TYR A 131 -1.50 -21.55 -9.75
C TYR A 131 -3.01 -21.32 -9.83
N GLU A 132 -3.46 -20.30 -10.58
CA GLU A 132 -4.88 -19.90 -10.71
C GLU A 132 -5.55 -19.61 -9.35
N ILE A 133 -4.78 -19.07 -8.39
CA ILE A 133 -5.27 -18.71 -7.06
C ILE A 133 -5.71 -17.24 -7.07
N PRO A 134 -7.01 -16.95 -6.87
CA PRO A 134 -7.48 -15.59 -6.78
C PRO A 134 -6.98 -14.95 -5.47
N VAL A 135 -6.33 -13.77 -5.55
CA VAL A 135 -5.76 -13.08 -4.39
C VAL A 135 -6.13 -11.60 -4.37
N PHE A 136 -6.53 -11.14 -3.20
CA PHE A 136 -6.64 -9.73 -2.87
C PHE A 136 -5.40 -9.30 -2.08
N ILE A 137 -4.68 -8.30 -2.58
CA ILE A 137 -3.51 -7.74 -1.90
C ILE A 137 -3.90 -6.38 -1.32
N ASP A 138 -3.84 -6.26 0.02
CA ASP A 138 -4.15 -5.03 0.77
C ASP A 138 -2.93 -4.09 0.75
N GLU A 139 -2.53 -3.67 -0.44
CA GLU A 139 -1.45 -2.70 -0.63
C GLU A 139 -2.00 -1.28 -0.80
N LYS A 140 -1.24 -0.29 -0.33
CA LYS A 140 -1.47 1.09 -0.71
C LYS A 140 -0.80 1.33 -2.05
N ARG A 141 -1.57 1.60 -3.08
CA ARG A 141 -0.99 2.07 -4.35
C ARG A 141 -0.50 3.50 -4.19
N ASP A 142 0.69 3.75 -4.69
CA ASP A 142 1.22 5.10 -4.80
C ASP A 142 0.44 5.87 -5.86
N LEU A 143 -0.36 6.82 -5.41
CA LEU A 143 -1.14 7.68 -6.30
C LEU A 143 -0.27 8.53 -7.22
N ASN A 144 0.99 8.75 -6.89
CA ASN A 144 1.89 9.52 -7.74
C ASN A 144 2.11 8.88 -9.13
N GLN A 145 1.84 7.58 -9.28
CA GLN A 145 1.94 6.90 -10.58
C GLN A 145 0.63 6.93 -11.38
N ASN A 146 -0.46 7.39 -10.78
CA ASN A 146 -1.73 7.48 -11.47
C ASN A 146 -1.72 8.59 -12.51
N ILE A 147 -2.23 8.31 -13.71
CA ILE A 147 -2.16 9.21 -14.87
C ILE A 147 -2.88 10.55 -14.63
N ILE A 148 -3.99 10.55 -13.88
CA ILE A 148 -4.73 11.77 -13.53
C ILE A 148 -3.90 12.64 -12.59
N VAL A 149 -3.24 12.01 -11.62
CA VAL A 149 -2.32 12.68 -10.69
C VAL A 149 -1.14 13.27 -11.44
N GLN A 150 -0.53 12.49 -12.34
CA GLN A 150 0.58 12.94 -13.17
C GLN A 150 0.18 14.12 -14.06
N TYR A 151 -1.05 14.15 -14.53
CA TYR A 151 -1.55 15.29 -15.30
C TYR A 151 -1.50 16.60 -14.51
N ILE A 152 -1.99 16.62 -13.28
CA ILE A 152 -1.94 17.82 -12.43
C ILE A 152 -0.51 18.19 -12.04
N ILE A 153 0.31 17.19 -11.69
CA ILE A 153 1.73 17.40 -11.36
C ILE A 153 2.47 18.00 -12.54
N SER A 154 2.26 17.50 -13.76
CA SER A 154 2.94 17.98 -14.97
C SER A 154 2.64 19.44 -15.29
N ILE A 155 1.43 19.92 -15.02
CA ILE A 155 1.09 21.34 -15.16
C ILE A 155 1.98 22.22 -14.24
N LEU A 156 2.10 21.82 -12.97
CA LEU A 156 2.94 22.55 -12.01
C LEU A 156 4.42 22.47 -12.37
N GLU A 157 4.88 21.35 -12.92
CA GLU A 157 6.25 21.16 -13.40
C GLU A 157 6.56 22.02 -14.63
N ILE A 158 5.59 22.21 -15.55
CA ILE A 158 5.74 23.16 -16.66
C ILE A 158 5.98 24.58 -16.14
N PHE A 159 5.27 24.98 -15.10
CA PHE A 159 5.41 26.33 -14.54
C PHE A 159 6.73 26.48 -13.76
N ALA A 160 7.11 25.47 -12.97
CA ALA A 160 8.35 25.45 -12.21
C ALA A 160 9.58 25.42 -13.13
N SER A 161 9.56 24.65 -14.21
CA SER A 161 10.64 24.55 -15.20
C SER A 161 10.67 25.69 -16.23
N ASN A 162 9.72 26.61 -16.13
CA ASN A 162 9.52 27.70 -17.12
C ASN A 162 9.41 27.17 -18.56
N PHE A 163 8.47 26.24 -18.77
CA PHE A 163 8.15 25.66 -20.09
C PHE A 163 9.35 24.89 -20.69
N SER A 164 9.96 23.99 -19.95
CA SER A 164 10.97 23.06 -20.50
C SER A 164 10.30 22.09 -21.49
N ASN A 165 11.07 21.61 -22.50
CA ASN A 165 10.56 20.63 -23.45
C ASN A 165 10.09 19.36 -22.74
N GLU A 166 10.90 18.85 -21.83
CA GLU A 166 10.61 17.64 -21.09
C GLU A 166 9.26 17.72 -20.36
N SER A 167 9.03 18.81 -19.61
CA SER A 167 7.77 18.97 -18.87
C SER A 167 6.54 19.12 -19.78
N ILE A 168 6.68 19.81 -20.93
CA ILE A 168 5.58 19.95 -21.90
C ILE A 168 5.26 18.61 -22.56
N PHE A 169 6.28 17.85 -23.00
CA PHE A 169 6.03 16.56 -23.64
C PHE A 169 5.53 15.51 -22.65
N ASN A 170 6.00 15.54 -21.40
CA ASN A 170 5.41 14.72 -20.33
C ASN A 170 3.91 15.00 -20.18
N TYR A 171 3.51 16.28 -20.13
CA TYR A 171 2.09 16.67 -20.04
C TYR A 171 1.26 16.20 -21.24
N ILE A 172 1.74 16.41 -22.47
CA ILE A 172 0.98 16.07 -23.68
C ILE A 172 0.81 14.55 -23.83
N LYS A 173 1.85 13.78 -23.52
CA LYS A 173 1.89 12.30 -23.65
C LYS A 173 0.99 11.58 -22.63
N LEU A 174 0.41 12.28 -21.65
CA LEU A 174 -0.55 11.70 -20.71
C LEU A 174 -1.94 11.41 -21.32
N GLY A 175 -2.19 11.82 -22.58
CA GLY A 175 -3.39 11.43 -23.31
C GLY A 175 -4.65 12.24 -22.98
N PHE A 176 -4.52 13.38 -22.28
CA PHE A 176 -5.65 14.30 -22.05
C PHE A 176 -5.76 15.42 -23.09
N SER A 177 -4.90 15.44 -24.09
CA SER A 177 -4.98 16.33 -25.26
C SER A 177 -5.71 15.65 -26.40
N ASP A 178 -6.45 16.45 -27.21
CA ASP A 178 -7.14 15.97 -28.41
C ASP A 178 -6.19 15.97 -29.63
N ILE A 179 -4.93 15.63 -29.41
CA ILE A 179 -3.87 15.65 -30.42
C ILE A 179 -3.46 14.23 -30.72
N GLU A 180 -3.42 13.87 -32.00
CA GLU A 180 -3.00 12.54 -32.43
C GLU A 180 -1.52 12.27 -32.10
N GLN A 181 -1.22 11.03 -31.79
CA GLN A 181 0.13 10.62 -31.35
C GLN A 181 1.21 10.93 -32.42
N ASP A 182 0.90 10.78 -33.70
CA ASP A 182 1.81 11.11 -34.79
C ASP A 182 2.11 12.62 -34.86
N GLU A 183 1.15 13.45 -34.54
CA GLU A 183 1.32 14.91 -34.47
C GLU A 183 2.20 15.28 -33.27
N ILE A 184 2.05 14.61 -32.14
CA ILE A 184 2.91 14.79 -30.97
C ILE A 184 4.37 14.45 -31.33
N PHE A 185 4.61 13.35 -32.04
CA PHE A 185 5.96 12.96 -32.46
C PHE A 185 6.56 13.95 -33.47
N LYS A 186 5.78 14.46 -34.42
CA LYS A 186 6.22 15.50 -35.35
C LYS A 186 6.62 16.78 -34.59
N LEU A 187 5.79 17.21 -33.65
CA LEU A 187 6.06 18.36 -32.80
C LEU A 187 7.32 18.18 -31.96
N GLU A 188 7.52 17.00 -31.37
CA GLU A 188 8.71 16.67 -30.56
C GLU A 188 9.99 16.70 -31.39
N ASN A 189 9.96 16.10 -32.59
CA ASN A 189 11.08 16.11 -33.52
C ASN A 189 11.42 17.54 -33.97
N TYR A 190 10.42 18.35 -34.29
CA TYR A 190 10.63 19.75 -34.64
C TYR A 190 11.28 20.53 -33.49
N CYS A 191 10.73 20.40 -32.28
CA CYS A 191 11.24 21.09 -31.09
C CYS A 191 12.66 20.69 -30.75
N ASN A 192 12.99 19.40 -30.86
CA ASN A 192 14.37 18.89 -30.63
C ASN A 192 15.32 19.40 -31.70
N LYS A 193 14.94 19.36 -32.97
CA LYS A 193 15.77 19.83 -34.10
C LYS A 193 16.13 21.31 -33.97
N TRP A 194 15.18 22.17 -33.58
CA TRP A 194 15.34 23.62 -33.57
C TRP A 194 15.58 24.18 -32.17
N GLY A 195 15.71 23.34 -31.17
CA GLY A 195 15.98 23.75 -29.79
C GLY A 195 14.87 24.68 -29.24
N ILE A 196 13.60 24.31 -29.47
CA ILE A 196 12.45 25.05 -28.96
C ILE A 196 12.34 24.76 -27.46
N LYS A 197 12.45 25.78 -26.62
CA LYS A 197 12.31 25.67 -25.16
C LYS A 197 11.98 27.03 -24.54
N ARG A 198 11.36 27.01 -23.37
CA ARG A 198 11.06 28.22 -22.57
C ARG A 198 10.23 29.25 -23.38
N ASN A 199 10.74 30.46 -23.54
CA ASN A 199 10.02 31.54 -24.23
C ASN A 199 9.78 31.28 -25.72
N LYS A 200 10.52 30.35 -26.36
CA LYS A 200 10.25 29.99 -27.76
C LYS A 200 8.88 29.32 -27.93
N TRP A 201 8.37 28.63 -26.91
CA TRP A 201 7.03 28.04 -26.91
C TRP A 201 5.90 29.08 -27.01
N LYS A 202 6.18 30.33 -26.56
CA LYS A 202 5.19 31.42 -26.56
C LYS A 202 5.12 32.17 -27.90
N LYS A 203 6.04 31.87 -28.84
CA LYS A 203 6.11 32.47 -30.15
C LYS A 203 5.77 31.44 -31.22
N ASP A 204 5.31 31.93 -32.37
CA ASP A 204 5.07 31.06 -33.51
C ASP A 204 6.40 30.44 -34.00
N PHE A 205 6.33 29.22 -34.47
CA PHE A 205 7.45 28.50 -35.06
C PHE A 205 7.72 29.04 -36.45
N GLU A 206 8.94 29.51 -36.70
CA GLU A 206 9.33 30.18 -37.95
C GLU A 206 10.37 29.40 -38.75
N TYR A 207 10.98 28.38 -38.16
CA TYR A 207 12.03 27.59 -38.84
C TYR A 207 11.38 26.78 -39.98
N GLU A 208 12.04 26.79 -41.17
CA GLU A 208 11.60 26.11 -42.40
C GLU A 208 10.29 26.66 -43.03
N LEU A 209 9.74 27.79 -42.58
CA LEU A 209 8.54 28.44 -43.19
C LEU A 209 8.73 28.89 -44.63
N ASN A 210 9.98 29.11 -45.05
CA ASN A 210 10.34 29.49 -46.42
C ASN A 210 10.41 28.31 -47.39
N ASP A 211 10.29 27.06 -46.90
CA ASP A 211 10.19 25.84 -47.70
C ASP A 211 8.69 25.60 -48.01
N GLU A 212 8.29 25.82 -49.23
CA GLU A 212 6.86 25.66 -49.67
C GLU A 212 6.32 24.26 -49.37
N ASN A 213 7.17 23.21 -49.38
CA ASN A 213 6.77 21.85 -49.11
C ASN A 213 6.53 21.58 -47.64
N LYS A 214 7.04 22.45 -46.75
CA LYS A 214 6.95 22.27 -45.28
C LYS A 214 6.05 23.30 -44.61
N LYS A 215 5.65 24.34 -45.33
CA LYS A 215 4.86 25.45 -44.78
C LYS A 215 3.60 24.96 -44.11
N GLN A 216 2.87 24.07 -44.76
CA GLN A 216 1.62 23.51 -44.25
C GLN A 216 1.82 22.71 -42.96
N ASP A 217 2.91 21.93 -42.87
CA ASP A 217 3.28 21.16 -41.66
C ASP A 217 3.60 22.11 -40.49
N ILE A 218 4.29 23.22 -40.77
CA ILE A 218 4.68 24.18 -39.70
C ILE A 218 3.45 25.01 -39.24
N GLU A 219 2.55 25.37 -40.15
CA GLU A 219 1.27 25.99 -39.80
C GLU A 219 0.48 25.05 -38.85
N ARG A 220 0.41 23.76 -39.18
CA ARG A 220 -0.23 22.76 -38.35
C ARG A 220 0.44 22.61 -36.98
N LEU A 221 1.77 22.56 -36.91
CA LEU A 221 2.51 22.51 -35.65
C LEU A 221 2.27 23.77 -34.80
N ASN A 222 2.09 24.94 -35.41
CA ASN A 222 1.73 26.18 -34.73
C ASN A 222 0.30 26.12 -34.14
N GLU A 223 -0.65 25.52 -34.84
CA GLU A 223 -2.01 25.29 -34.33
C GLU A 223 -1.95 24.40 -33.06
N ILE A 224 -1.26 23.26 -33.15
CA ILE A 224 -1.08 22.33 -32.04
C ILE A 224 -0.40 23.05 -30.86
N ARG A 225 0.67 23.78 -31.12
CA ARG A 225 1.34 24.58 -30.09
C ARG A 225 0.37 25.55 -29.40
N LYS A 226 -0.48 26.24 -30.16
CA LYS A 226 -1.47 27.20 -29.61
C LYS A 226 -2.51 26.46 -28.75
N GLN A 227 -2.99 25.31 -29.19
CA GLN A 227 -3.92 24.47 -28.41
C GLN A 227 -3.33 24.07 -27.06
N ILE A 228 -2.04 23.73 -27.00
CA ILE A 228 -1.36 23.31 -25.78
C ILE A 228 -1.01 24.49 -24.88
N ILE A 229 -0.35 25.49 -25.46
CA ILE A 229 0.35 26.52 -24.69
C ILE A 229 -0.58 27.66 -24.24
N ASN A 230 -1.57 28.04 -25.03
CA ASN A 230 -2.46 29.16 -24.68
C ASN A 230 -3.25 28.92 -23.39
N PRO A 231 -3.88 27.73 -23.17
CA PRO A 231 -4.54 27.44 -21.91
C PRO A 231 -3.56 27.47 -20.71
N LEU A 232 -2.36 26.92 -20.87
CA LEU A 232 -1.33 26.91 -19.83
C LEU A 232 -0.82 28.33 -19.50
N ILE A 233 -0.64 29.19 -20.49
CA ILE A 233 -0.29 30.60 -20.27
C ILE A 233 -1.41 31.35 -19.55
N LYS A 234 -2.68 31.12 -19.95
CA LYS A 234 -3.84 31.72 -19.27
C LYS A 234 -3.88 31.31 -17.81
N LEU A 235 -3.75 30.01 -17.53
CA LEU A 235 -3.70 29.46 -16.19
C LEU A 235 -2.57 30.09 -15.37
N LYS A 236 -1.33 30.08 -15.91
CA LYS A 236 -0.17 30.65 -15.25
C LYS A 236 -0.37 32.13 -14.90
N ASN A 237 -0.85 32.93 -15.85
CA ASN A 237 -1.09 34.35 -15.65
C ASN A 237 -2.14 34.60 -14.55
N ASN A 238 -3.18 33.78 -14.46
CA ASN A 238 -4.17 33.89 -13.41
C ASN A 238 -3.62 33.51 -12.02
N ILE A 239 -2.77 32.50 -11.95
CA ILE A 239 -2.08 32.12 -10.70
C ILE A 239 -1.06 33.22 -10.31
N ASP A 240 -0.33 33.79 -11.27
CA ASP A 240 0.71 34.80 -11.02
C ASP A 240 0.14 36.13 -10.49
N LYS A 241 -1.15 36.41 -10.66
CA LYS A 241 -1.81 37.59 -10.05
C LYS A 241 -1.77 37.50 -8.53
N GLU A 242 -1.99 36.31 -8.00
CA GLU A 242 -1.98 36.05 -6.57
C GLU A 242 -1.60 34.58 -6.30
N ARG A 243 -0.33 34.34 -5.91
CA ARG A 243 0.18 32.99 -5.68
C ARG A 243 -0.11 32.51 -4.26
N THR A 244 -1.39 32.48 -3.88
CA THR A 244 -1.83 31.91 -2.59
C THR A 244 -2.30 30.47 -2.76
N GLY A 245 -2.33 29.70 -1.66
CA GLY A 245 -2.83 28.32 -1.65
C GLY A 245 -4.23 28.24 -2.24
N ILE A 246 -5.13 29.16 -1.84
CA ILE A 246 -6.50 29.25 -2.36
C ILE A 246 -6.51 29.50 -3.87
N ASN A 247 -5.77 30.51 -4.35
CA ASN A 247 -5.85 30.88 -5.76
C ASN A 247 -5.26 29.79 -6.66
N ILE A 248 -4.13 29.18 -6.27
CA ILE A 248 -3.52 28.10 -7.06
C ILE A 248 -4.51 26.92 -7.18
N SER A 249 -5.08 26.44 -6.06
CA SER A 249 -6.06 25.33 -6.07
C SER A 249 -7.29 25.66 -6.91
N LYS A 250 -7.87 26.88 -6.75
CA LYS A 250 -9.02 27.34 -7.51
C LYS A 250 -8.75 27.41 -9.02
N GLN A 251 -7.58 27.90 -9.41
CA GLN A 251 -7.23 28.02 -10.84
C GLN A 251 -6.94 26.65 -11.45
N LEU A 252 -6.33 25.71 -10.69
CA LEU A 252 -6.14 24.33 -11.15
C LEU A 252 -7.47 23.62 -11.34
N TYR A 253 -8.39 23.76 -10.39
CA TYR A 253 -9.74 23.18 -10.52
C TYR A 253 -10.49 23.77 -11.72
N GLY A 254 -10.48 25.11 -11.89
CA GLY A 254 -11.06 25.75 -13.04
C GLY A 254 -10.45 25.29 -14.38
N PHE A 255 -9.15 25.03 -14.41
CA PHE A 255 -8.48 24.49 -15.59
C PHE A 255 -8.94 23.06 -15.93
N ILE A 256 -9.16 22.21 -14.93
CA ILE A 256 -9.73 20.86 -15.12
C ILE A 256 -11.10 20.96 -15.78
N GLN A 257 -11.97 21.88 -15.33
CA GLN A 257 -13.30 22.09 -15.88
C GLN A 257 -13.28 22.70 -17.29
N GLU A 258 -12.49 23.77 -17.50
CA GLU A 258 -12.41 24.47 -18.81
C GLU A 258 -11.86 23.58 -19.94
N ASN A 259 -11.08 22.54 -19.62
CA ASN A 259 -10.51 21.61 -20.60
C ASN A 259 -11.23 20.27 -20.66
N ASN A 260 -12.43 20.17 -20.07
CA ASN A 260 -13.29 18.97 -20.08
C ASN A 260 -12.58 17.69 -19.59
N ILE A 261 -11.66 17.84 -18.62
CA ILE A 261 -10.86 16.71 -18.11
C ILE A 261 -11.75 15.68 -17.40
N GLU A 262 -12.82 16.15 -16.73
CA GLU A 262 -13.79 15.25 -16.09
C GLU A 262 -14.51 14.36 -17.10
N GLU A 263 -14.89 14.89 -18.25
CA GLU A 263 -15.53 14.13 -19.33
C GLU A 263 -14.56 13.08 -19.89
N LYS A 264 -13.32 13.47 -20.17
CA LYS A 264 -12.27 12.55 -20.65
C LYS A 264 -11.94 11.43 -19.66
N ILE A 265 -11.93 11.75 -18.35
CA ILE A 265 -11.79 10.75 -17.30
C ILE A 265 -12.99 9.79 -17.30
N SER A 266 -14.20 10.32 -17.44
CA SER A 266 -15.44 9.52 -17.48
C SER A 266 -15.47 8.59 -18.69
N GLU A 267 -15.09 9.06 -19.86
CA GLU A 267 -14.95 8.26 -21.09
C GLU A 267 -13.95 7.12 -20.89
N LYS A 268 -12.78 7.43 -20.27
CA LYS A 268 -11.76 6.41 -19.98
C LYS A 268 -12.24 5.37 -18.97
N ILE A 269 -13.02 5.77 -17.98
CA ILE A 269 -13.64 4.87 -17.01
C ILE A 269 -14.61 3.90 -17.71
N GLU A 270 -15.46 4.40 -18.63
CA GLU A 270 -16.39 3.56 -19.37
C GLU A 270 -15.66 2.61 -20.34
N GLU A 271 -14.60 3.06 -20.99
CA GLU A 271 -13.72 2.21 -21.80
C GLU A 271 -13.15 1.05 -20.97
N LEU A 272 -12.57 1.36 -19.80
CA LEU A 272 -12.00 0.35 -18.89
C LEU A 272 -13.05 -0.65 -18.40
N LYS A 273 -14.26 -0.18 -18.07
CA LYS A 273 -15.38 -1.06 -17.71
C LYS A 273 -15.78 -1.98 -18.85
N SER A 274 -15.83 -1.46 -20.08
CA SER A 274 -16.17 -2.25 -21.28
C SER A 274 -15.15 -3.36 -21.56
N LEU A 275 -13.88 -3.12 -21.22
CA LEU A 275 -12.78 -4.09 -21.30
C LEU A 275 -12.74 -5.06 -20.11
N GLY A 276 -13.68 -4.95 -19.14
CA GLY A 276 -13.70 -5.79 -17.94
C GLY A 276 -12.68 -5.40 -16.88
N LEU A 277 -11.95 -4.28 -17.04
CA LEU A 277 -10.92 -3.79 -16.13
C LEU A 277 -11.52 -2.94 -15.00
N ILE A 278 -12.47 -3.52 -14.26
CA ILE A 278 -13.28 -2.82 -13.26
C ILE A 278 -12.42 -2.22 -12.13
N ASP A 279 -11.39 -2.95 -11.67
CA ASP A 279 -10.51 -2.47 -10.62
C ASP A 279 -9.75 -1.21 -11.03
N LEU A 280 -9.29 -1.15 -12.28
CA LEU A 280 -8.60 0.02 -12.81
C LEU A 280 -9.57 1.21 -12.98
N ALA A 281 -10.80 0.95 -13.43
CA ALA A 281 -11.85 1.97 -13.51
C ALA A 281 -12.15 2.59 -12.14
N ASN A 282 -12.29 1.76 -11.10
CA ASN A 282 -12.50 2.21 -9.72
C ASN A 282 -11.30 3.00 -9.19
N GLU A 283 -10.08 2.63 -9.59
CA GLU A 283 -8.87 3.38 -9.25
C GLU A 283 -8.90 4.80 -9.85
N TYR A 284 -9.34 4.97 -11.09
CA TYR A 284 -9.49 6.28 -11.72
C TYR A 284 -10.49 7.15 -10.96
N ILE A 285 -11.68 6.60 -10.62
CA ILE A 285 -12.71 7.30 -9.85
C ILE A 285 -12.16 7.78 -8.50
N ALA A 286 -11.52 6.88 -7.77
CA ALA A 286 -11.00 7.18 -6.44
C ALA A 286 -9.83 8.17 -6.49
N SER A 287 -8.94 8.08 -7.48
CA SER A 287 -7.81 8.99 -7.66
C SER A 287 -8.26 10.42 -7.94
N TYR A 288 -9.28 10.59 -8.79
CA TYR A 288 -9.85 11.90 -9.09
C TYR A 288 -10.45 12.56 -7.83
N LYS A 289 -11.23 11.79 -7.05
CA LYS A 289 -11.79 12.27 -5.78
C LYS A 289 -10.70 12.69 -4.80
N ILE A 290 -9.66 11.88 -4.64
CA ILE A 290 -8.55 12.19 -3.72
C ILE A 290 -7.82 13.48 -4.15
N ILE A 291 -7.64 13.70 -5.44
CA ILE A 291 -7.05 14.96 -5.93
C ILE A 291 -7.88 16.16 -5.47
N LEU A 292 -9.19 16.11 -5.62
CA LEU A 292 -10.09 17.19 -5.20
C LEU A 292 -10.02 17.40 -3.68
N ASP A 293 -10.07 16.32 -2.90
CA ASP A 293 -9.97 16.37 -1.44
C ASP A 293 -8.63 17.01 -1.01
N ILE A 294 -7.50 16.69 -1.66
CA ILE A 294 -6.20 17.31 -1.36
C ILE A 294 -6.16 18.79 -1.75
N LEU A 295 -6.76 19.18 -2.87
CA LEU A 295 -6.85 20.60 -3.23
C LEU A 295 -7.61 21.38 -2.16
N ASP A 296 -8.69 20.82 -1.62
CA ASP A 296 -9.47 21.41 -0.52
C ASP A 296 -8.65 21.46 0.80
N GLU A 297 -7.91 20.40 1.14
CA GLU A 297 -7.01 20.38 2.29
C GLU A 297 -5.92 21.47 2.18
N ILE A 298 -5.34 21.66 0.99
CA ILE A 298 -4.36 22.72 0.74
C ILE A 298 -5.00 24.10 0.95
N VAL A 299 -6.25 24.29 0.51
CA VAL A 299 -6.99 25.53 0.71
C VAL A 299 -7.19 25.80 2.20
N ILE A 300 -7.56 24.78 2.98
CA ILE A 300 -7.77 24.90 4.43
C ILE A 300 -6.45 25.21 5.16
N ALA A 301 -5.38 24.49 4.81
CA ALA A 301 -4.10 24.58 5.52
C ALA A 301 -3.31 25.86 5.20
N PHE A 302 -3.26 26.26 3.93
CA PHE A 302 -2.39 27.35 3.46
C PHE A 302 -3.11 28.63 3.09
N LYS A 303 -4.42 28.62 3.02
CA LYS A 303 -5.27 29.80 2.76
C LYS A 303 -4.59 30.88 1.91
N ASN A 304 -4.21 31.97 2.53
CA ASN A 304 -3.58 33.16 1.90
C ASN A 304 -2.06 33.13 1.89
N ASP A 305 -1.45 32.01 2.30
CA ASP A 305 0.02 31.89 2.28
C ASP A 305 0.53 31.91 0.84
N LYS A 306 1.56 32.72 0.60
CA LYS A 306 2.20 32.78 -0.71
C LYS A 306 3.08 31.56 -0.93
N LEU A 307 2.80 30.84 -2.01
CA LEU A 307 3.49 29.61 -2.38
C LEU A 307 4.17 29.74 -3.74
N THR A 308 5.38 29.18 -3.87
CA THR A 308 6.00 28.96 -5.17
C THR A 308 5.41 27.68 -5.80
N PHE A 309 5.53 27.55 -7.12
CA PHE A 309 5.07 26.31 -7.81
C PHE A 309 5.78 25.07 -7.26
N ASP A 310 7.09 25.13 -7.00
CA ASP A 310 7.84 24.03 -6.41
C ASP A 310 7.33 23.66 -5.01
N LYS A 311 7.06 24.66 -4.17
CA LYS A 311 6.54 24.41 -2.82
C LYS A 311 5.14 23.80 -2.87
N TYR A 312 4.26 24.34 -3.72
CA TYR A 312 2.91 23.81 -3.91
C TYR A 312 2.96 22.38 -4.44
N ASN A 313 3.79 22.07 -5.43
CA ASN A 313 3.96 20.72 -5.98
C ASN A 313 4.48 19.73 -4.93
N LYS A 314 5.44 20.13 -4.09
CA LYS A 314 5.90 19.29 -2.98
C LYS A 314 4.79 19.00 -1.97
N ILE A 315 3.99 20.00 -1.61
CA ILE A 315 2.85 19.84 -0.69
C ILE A 315 1.82 18.88 -1.31
N LEU A 316 1.47 19.07 -2.58
CA LEU A 316 0.55 18.19 -3.30
C LEU A 316 1.06 16.74 -3.32
N LYS A 317 2.34 16.52 -3.66
CA LYS A 317 2.96 15.18 -3.67
C LYS A 317 2.97 14.53 -2.29
N ILE A 318 3.17 15.29 -1.22
CA ILE A 318 3.10 14.79 0.17
C ILE A 318 1.66 14.40 0.51
N GLY A 319 0.67 15.23 0.16
CA GLY A 319 -0.75 14.90 0.34
C GLY A 319 -1.13 13.60 -0.37
N LEU A 320 -0.74 13.47 -1.64
CA LEU A 320 -0.97 12.27 -2.44
C LEU A 320 -0.31 11.02 -1.87
N LYS A 321 0.92 11.11 -1.39
CA LYS A 321 1.64 9.99 -0.76
C LYS A 321 0.95 9.50 0.51
N ASN A 322 0.38 10.42 1.29
CA ASN A 322 -0.29 10.08 2.56
C ASN A 322 -1.73 9.57 2.34
N SER A 323 -2.37 9.97 1.24
CA SER A 323 -3.78 9.64 0.96
C SER A 323 -4.00 8.28 0.33
N GLY A 324 -2.98 7.49 0.06
CA GLY A 324 -2.96 6.19 -0.63
C GLY A 324 -4.29 5.48 -0.82
N LEU A 325 -4.54 4.98 -2.02
CA LEU A 325 -5.74 4.19 -2.33
C LEU A 325 -5.76 2.89 -1.53
N GLY A 326 -6.64 2.83 -0.51
CA GLY A 326 -7.02 1.57 0.11
C GLY A 326 -7.93 0.81 -0.83
N LYS A 327 -7.55 -0.38 -1.26
CA LYS A 327 -8.46 -1.29 -1.94
C LYS A 327 -9.45 -1.85 -0.92
N ILE A 328 -10.73 -1.84 -1.27
CA ILE A 328 -11.76 -2.57 -0.51
C ILE A 328 -11.79 -3.99 -1.06
N PRO A 329 -11.67 -5.04 -0.21
CA PRO A 329 -11.83 -6.41 -0.66
C PRO A 329 -13.16 -6.55 -1.39
N GLY A 330 -13.14 -7.07 -2.61
CA GLY A 330 -14.37 -7.41 -3.33
C GLY A 330 -15.12 -8.54 -2.60
N THR A 331 -16.38 -8.74 -2.94
CA THR A 331 -17.20 -9.88 -2.45
C THR A 331 -16.78 -11.21 -3.06
N GLN A 332 -15.72 -11.26 -3.82
CA GLN A 332 -15.24 -12.43 -4.53
C GLN A 332 -14.56 -13.43 -3.60
N ASP A 333 -14.60 -14.71 -3.96
CA ASP A 333 -13.89 -15.78 -3.25
C ASP A 333 -12.39 -15.72 -3.59
N GLN A 334 -11.59 -15.03 -2.75
CA GLN A 334 -10.16 -14.81 -2.96
C GLN A 334 -9.37 -14.83 -1.66
N VAL A 335 -8.12 -15.29 -1.72
CA VAL A 335 -7.18 -15.23 -0.61
C VAL A 335 -6.86 -13.78 -0.28
N THR A 336 -6.84 -13.44 1.01
CA THR A 336 -6.45 -12.09 1.44
C THR A 336 -4.98 -12.08 1.82
N PHE A 337 -4.17 -11.21 1.18
CA PHE A 337 -2.80 -10.93 1.59
C PHE A 337 -2.72 -9.54 2.19
N GLY A 338 -2.28 -9.44 3.44
CA GLY A 338 -2.29 -8.20 4.19
C GLY A 338 -1.07 -7.99 5.09
N ASP A 339 -0.89 -6.73 5.52
CA ASP A 339 0.11 -6.33 6.50
C ASP A 339 -0.36 -6.61 7.93
N VAL A 340 0.58 -6.97 8.80
CA VAL A 340 0.33 -7.19 10.23
C VAL A 340 -0.37 -6.02 10.90
N ASP A 341 0.03 -4.79 10.55
CA ASP A 341 -0.48 -3.58 11.18
C ASP A 341 -1.89 -3.21 10.67
N ARG A 342 -2.23 -3.62 9.45
CA ARG A 342 -3.48 -3.26 8.77
C ARG A 342 -4.54 -4.36 8.77
N THR A 343 -4.16 -5.61 8.96
CA THR A 343 -5.08 -6.73 8.91
C THR A 343 -6.17 -6.59 9.96
N ARG A 344 -7.39 -6.28 9.51
CA ARG A 344 -8.57 -6.32 10.36
C ARG A 344 -8.95 -7.79 10.55
N SER A 345 -9.14 -8.18 11.81
CA SER A 345 -9.49 -9.54 12.19
C SER A 345 -10.88 -9.94 11.68
N HIS A 346 -10.96 -10.38 10.43
CA HIS A 346 -12.09 -11.18 10.00
C HIS A 346 -11.89 -12.62 10.52
N LYS A 347 -12.96 -13.35 10.69
CA LYS A 347 -12.90 -14.79 11.00
C LYS A 347 -12.28 -15.49 9.80
N VAL A 348 -11.09 -16.04 9.97
CA VAL A 348 -10.35 -16.77 8.94
C VAL A 348 -10.06 -18.17 9.46
N ASP A 349 -10.33 -19.18 8.67
CA ASP A 349 -10.08 -20.58 9.08
C ASP A 349 -8.56 -20.84 9.17
N THR A 350 -7.81 -20.45 8.15
CA THR A 350 -6.39 -20.74 8.01
C THR A 350 -5.59 -19.45 7.75
N VAL A 351 -4.51 -19.25 8.50
CA VAL A 351 -3.60 -18.11 8.36
C VAL A 351 -2.20 -18.60 8.00
N PHE A 352 -1.61 -17.99 6.98
CA PHE A 352 -0.21 -18.10 6.62
C PHE A 352 0.54 -16.87 7.15
N ILE A 353 1.53 -17.06 8.01
CA ILE A 353 2.40 -16.00 8.52
C ILE A 353 3.76 -16.18 7.87
N ILE A 354 4.15 -15.23 7.03
CA ILE A 354 5.32 -15.35 6.15
C ILE A 354 6.42 -14.37 6.52
N GLY A 355 7.66 -14.69 6.14
CA GLY A 355 8.80 -13.82 6.38
C GLY A 355 9.16 -13.72 7.86
N LEU A 356 9.01 -14.79 8.65
CA LEU A 356 9.36 -14.84 10.06
C LEU A 356 10.89 -14.86 10.24
N ASN A 357 11.57 -13.84 9.70
CA ASN A 357 13.02 -13.68 9.78
C ASN A 357 13.40 -12.62 10.81
N ASP A 358 14.60 -12.78 11.38
CA ASP A 358 15.17 -11.86 12.37
C ASP A 358 15.35 -10.46 11.78
N GLY A 359 14.92 -9.43 12.52
CA GLY A 359 14.93 -8.03 12.05
C GLY A 359 13.86 -7.66 11.01
N ILE A 360 13.10 -8.65 10.49
CA ILE A 360 11.99 -8.44 9.56
C ILE A 360 10.66 -8.58 10.30
N PHE A 361 10.48 -9.68 11.04
CA PHE A 361 9.27 -9.94 11.82
C PHE A 361 9.61 -10.61 13.17
N PRO A 362 9.57 -9.86 14.30
CA PRO A 362 9.26 -8.43 14.46
C PRO A 362 10.27 -7.50 13.79
N SER A 363 9.82 -6.32 13.36
CA SER A 363 10.69 -5.31 12.82
C SER A 363 11.50 -4.64 13.94
N VAL A 364 12.76 -4.31 13.65
CA VAL A 364 13.56 -3.48 14.54
C VAL A 364 13.42 -2.03 14.08
N ASN A 365 12.55 -1.27 14.72
CA ASN A 365 12.44 0.17 14.46
C ASN A 365 13.66 0.86 15.06
N LYS A 366 14.50 1.46 14.21
CA LYS A 366 15.55 2.37 14.64
C LYS A 366 14.96 3.77 14.79
N ASP A 367 15.34 4.45 15.86
CA ASP A 367 14.94 5.84 16.07
C ASP A 367 15.69 6.72 15.04
N GLU A 368 14.98 7.17 14.00
CA GLU A 368 15.55 8.01 12.92
C GLU A 368 15.12 9.47 13.02
N GLY A 369 14.65 9.93 14.18
CA GLY A 369 14.12 11.26 14.40
C GLY A 369 15.12 12.26 14.99
N PHE A 370 14.76 13.55 14.95
CA PHE A 370 15.49 14.62 15.65
C PHE A 370 15.40 14.52 17.18
N LEU A 371 14.36 13.83 17.69
CA LEU A 371 14.12 13.63 19.11
C LEU A 371 14.34 12.15 19.43
N ASN A 372 15.29 11.85 20.27
CA ASN A 372 15.47 10.51 20.82
C ASN A 372 14.40 10.19 21.91
N ASP A 373 14.36 8.94 22.38
CA ASP A 373 13.35 8.52 23.36
C ASP A 373 13.47 9.30 24.68
N SER A 374 14.67 9.68 25.11
CA SER A 374 14.88 10.49 26.32
C SER A 374 14.35 11.90 26.15
N ASP A 375 14.58 12.54 25.00
CA ASP A 375 14.04 13.87 24.69
C ASP A 375 12.50 13.84 24.68
N ARG A 376 11.92 12.77 24.12
CA ARG A 376 10.46 12.55 24.09
C ARG A 376 9.88 12.42 25.50
N GLU A 377 10.57 11.71 26.38
CA GLU A 377 10.14 11.53 27.77
C GLU A 377 10.15 12.86 28.55
N ILE A 378 11.18 13.68 28.38
CA ILE A 378 11.25 15.02 28.99
C ILE A 378 10.07 15.88 28.50
N LEU A 379 9.85 15.94 27.19
CA LEU A 379 8.77 16.75 26.62
C LEU A 379 7.36 16.23 27.02
N LYS A 380 7.18 14.91 27.17
CA LYS A 380 5.95 14.33 27.70
C LYS A 380 5.70 14.74 29.15
N ASN A 381 6.74 14.79 29.98
CA ASN A 381 6.65 15.23 31.37
C ASN A 381 6.29 16.72 31.46
N ASP A 382 6.69 17.52 30.47
CA ASP A 382 6.28 18.93 30.31
C ASP A 382 4.86 19.10 29.72
N GLY A 383 4.12 17.99 29.51
CA GLY A 383 2.72 18.01 29.06
C GLY A 383 2.54 18.05 27.55
N LEU A 384 3.61 17.87 26.76
CA LEU A 384 3.51 17.79 25.29
C LEU A 384 3.17 16.37 24.85
N GLU A 385 2.07 16.22 24.12
CA GLU A 385 1.72 14.93 23.52
C GLU A 385 2.49 14.74 22.19
N LEU A 386 3.40 13.78 22.17
CA LEU A 386 4.24 13.44 21.02
C LEU A 386 3.81 12.09 20.41
N ALA A 387 4.21 11.88 19.15
CA ALA A 387 4.11 10.56 18.51
C ALA A 387 4.90 9.51 19.31
N ASN A 388 4.54 8.23 19.16
CA ASN A 388 5.21 7.12 19.83
C ASN A 388 6.71 7.11 19.54
N GLY A 389 7.50 6.79 20.58
CA GLY A 389 8.93 6.52 20.47
C GLY A 389 9.21 5.04 20.13
N THR A 390 10.47 4.65 20.16
CA THR A 390 10.92 3.29 19.83
C THR A 390 10.29 2.26 20.76
N ILE A 391 10.20 2.55 22.05
CA ILE A 391 9.66 1.64 23.08
C ILE A 391 8.15 1.44 22.90
N GLU A 392 7.39 2.51 22.71
CA GLU A 392 5.94 2.40 22.47
C GLU A 392 5.63 1.65 21.15
N ASN A 393 6.42 1.86 20.10
CA ASN A 393 6.29 1.12 18.86
C ASN A 393 6.55 -0.38 19.07
N LEU A 394 7.52 -0.75 19.92
CA LEU A 394 7.77 -2.15 20.28
C LEU A 394 6.56 -2.80 20.99
N TYR A 395 5.89 -2.06 21.87
CA TYR A 395 4.66 -2.57 22.52
C TYR A 395 3.54 -2.77 21.51
N GLU A 396 3.39 -1.88 20.54
CA GLU A 396 2.41 -2.03 19.46
C GLU A 396 2.75 -3.22 18.56
N ASP A 397 4.02 -3.41 18.19
CA ASP A 397 4.47 -4.58 17.41
C ASP A 397 4.19 -5.90 18.16
N ASN A 398 4.46 -5.97 19.45
CA ASN A 398 4.14 -7.16 20.26
C ASN A 398 2.62 -7.45 20.27
N PHE A 399 1.79 -6.41 20.41
CA PHE A 399 0.34 -6.57 20.34
C PHE A 399 -0.12 -7.01 18.93
N ASN A 400 0.46 -6.46 17.88
CA ASN A 400 0.15 -6.84 16.50
C ASN A 400 0.54 -8.29 16.21
N ILE A 401 1.69 -8.75 16.71
CA ILE A 401 2.10 -10.16 16.63
C ILE A 401 1.07 -11.06 17.34
N TYR A 402 0.69 -10.72 18.58
CA TYR A 402 -0.33 -11.45 19.31
C TYR A 402 -1.63 -11.54 18.51
N LYS A 403 -2.07 -10.43 17.93
CA LYS A 403 -3.27 -10.35 17.09
C LYS A 403 -3.19 -11.28 15.88
N VAL A 404 -2.06 -11.32 15.18
CA VAL A 404 -1.84 -12.20 14.01
C VAL A 404 -1.94 -13.67 14.40
N PHE A 405 -1.26 -14.10 15.47
CA PHE A 405 -1.31 -15.47 15.96
C PHE A 405 -2.66 -15.87 16.57
N SER A 406 -3.50 -14.90 16.89
CA SER A 406 -4.88 -15.12 17.37
C SER A 406 -5.96 -14.95 16.30
N THR A 407 -5.59 -14.73 15.03
CA THR A 407 -6.56 -14.50 13.94
C THR A 407 -7.18 -15.79 13.42
N ALA A 408 -6.41 -16.88 13.30
CA ALA A 408 -6.86 -18.15 12.77
C ALA A 408 -7.86 -18.85 13.69
N GLU A 409 -8.89 -19.50 13.10
CA GLU A 409 -9.80 -20.38 13.86
C GLU A 409 -9.28 -21.81 13.97
N ASN A 410 -8.55 -22.29 12.96
CA ASN A 410 -8.21 -23.71 12.83
C ASN A 410 -6.73 -24.00 12.56
N ASN A 411 -6.10 -23.38 11.56
CA ASN A 411 -4.72 -23.68 11.18
C ASN A 411 -3.83 -22.45 11.10
N ILE A 412 -2.58 -22.58 11.52
CA ILE A 412 -1.54 -21.57 11.30
C ILE A 412 -0.37 -22.23 10.58
N TYR A 413 0.00 -21.66 9.44
CA TYR A 413 1.19 -21.99 8.69
C TYR A 413 2.21 -20.87 8.86
N MET A 414 3.37 -21.18 9.39
CA MET A 414 4.48 -20.26 9.63
C MET A 414 5.60 -20.56 8.66
N SER A 415 6.19 -19.53 8.05
CA SER A 415 7.33 -19.73 7.18
C SER A 415 8.39 -18.63 7.32
N TYR A 416 9.63 -18.99 7.00
CA TYR A 416 10.76 -18.10 6.91
C TYR A 416 11.72 -18.58 5.85
N SER A 417 12.50 -17.68 5.26
CA SER A 417 13.46 -17.99 4.22
C SER A 417 14.89 -17.98 4.74
N SER A 418 15.75 -18.85 4.17
CA SER A 418 17.18 -18.92 4.50
C SER A 418 18.00 -17.83 3.80
N SER A 419 17.47 -17.25 2.70
CA SER A 419 18.09 -16.13 1.98
C SER A 419 17.05 -15.16 1.42
N ASP A 420 17.46 -13.90 1.22
CA ASP A 420 16.67 -12.89 0.54
C ASP A 420 16.82 -12.97 -0.98
N SER A 421 16.23 -12.00 -1.70
CA SER A 421 16.30 -11.89 -3.17
C SER A 421 17.72 -11.61 -3.69
N GLU A 422 18.61 -11.07 -2.86
CA GLU A 422 20.02 -10.80 -3.18
C GLU A 422 20.95 -11.95 -2.74
N SER A 423 20.38 -13.10 -2.32
CA SER A 423 21.12 -14.27 -1.80
C SER A 423 21.89 -14.02 -0.50
N LYS A 424 21.55 -12.97 0.27
CA LYS A 424 22.07 -12.78 1.62
C LYS A 424 21.39 -13.76 2.56
N SER A 425 22.19 -14.38 3.46
CA SER A 425 21.68 -15.32 4.46
C SER A 425 20.78 -14.60 5.48
N LEU A 426 19.60 -15.15 5.68
CA LEU A 426 18.64 -14.71 6.69
C LEU A 426 18.59 -15.69 7.86
N ARG A 427 18.31 -15.17 9.06
CA ARG A 427 18.15 -15.95 10.29
C ARG A 427 16.66 -16.07 10.64
N PRO A 428 16.24 -17.16 11.29
CA PRO A 428 14.89 -17.28 11.81
C PRO A 428 14.63 -16.25 12.90
N SER A 429 13.41 -15.75 12.96
CA SER A 429 12.93 -14.87 14.03
C SER A 429 13.03 -15.55 15.41
N MET A 430 13.27 -14.76 16.45
CA MET A 430 13.19 -15.24 17.85
C MET A 430 11.80 -15.81 18.19
N LEU A 431 10.74 -15.40 17.49
CA LEU A 431 9.39 -15.96 17.66
C LEU A 431 9.35 -17.45 17.36
N ILE A 432 10.06 -17.92 16.33
CA ILE A 432 10.13 -19.34 15.98
C ILE A 432 10.73 -20.15 17.12
N ASN A 433 11.83 -19.66 17.72
CA ASN A 433 12.43 -20.31 18.88
C ASN A 433 11.49 -20.34 20.08
N LYS A 434 10.71 -19.29 20.29
CA LYS A 434 9.70 -19.20 21.34
C LYS A 434 8.57 -20.22 21.11
N ILE A 435 8.06 -20.31 19.88
CA ILE A 435 7.01 -21.26 19.51
C ILE A 435 7.51 -22.71 19.63
N LYS A 436 8.74 -23.03 19.20
CA LYS A 436 9.35 -24.35 19.39
C LYS A 436 9.52 -24.73 20.86
N LYS A 437 9.74 -23.76 21.75
CA LYS A 437 9.75 -24.01 23.20
C LYS A 437 8.37 -24.34 23.77
N ILE A 438 7.33 -23.67 23.26
CA ILE A 438 5.94 -23.94 23.66
C ILE A 438 5.46 -25.26 23.08
N PHE A 439 5.85 -25.58 21.83
CA PHE A 439 5.47 -26.79 21.11
C PHE A 439 6.70 -27.66 20.77
N PRO A 440 7.25 -28.43 21.70
CA PRO A 440 8.48 -29.20 21.46
C PRO A 440 8.34 -30.25 20.34
N LYS A 441 7.12 -30.68 20.04
CA LYS A 441 6.83 -31.68 18.99
C LYS A 441 6.44 -31.04 17.65
N LEU A 442 6.58 -29.73 17.49
CA LEU A 442 6.37 -29.04 16.21
C LEU A 442 7.48 -29.45 15.25
N SER A 443 7.10 -30.11 14.15
CA SER A 443 8.02 -30.46 13.07
C SER A 443 8.30 -29.23 12.18
N GLU A 444 9.50 -29.17 11.64
CA GLU A 444 9.89 -28.17 10.65
C GLU A 444 10.13 -28.87 9.32
N ASP A 445 9.32 -28.52 8.32
CA ASP A 445 9.52 -28.95 6.95
C ASP A 445 10.43 -27.97 6.21
N SER A 446 11.19 -28.46 5.21
CA SER A 446 12.14 -27.61 4.49
C SER A 446 12.36 -28.09 3.06
N ASP A 447 12.62 -27.17 2.15
CA ASP A 447 13.09 -27.41 0.78
C ASP A 447 14.57 -27.02 0.57
N VAL A 448 15.25 -26.62 1.64
CA VAL A 448 16.69 -26.29 1.59
C VAL A 448 17.55 -27.52 1.25
N ILE A 449 17.09 -28.70 1.64
CA ILE A 449 17.71 -29.99 1.30
C ILE A 449 16.77 -30.68 0.29
N ASP A 450 17.25 -30.96 -0.92
CA ASP A 450 16.50 -31.54 -2.02
C ASP A 450 15.66 -32.75 -1.56
N LYS A 451 14.38 -32.53 -1.31
CA LYS A 451 13.38 -33.56 -1.24
C LYS A 451 12.57 -33.50 -2.53
N LYS A 452 12.53 -34.65 -3.25
CA LYS A 452 11.81 -34.98 -4.48
C LYS A 452 10.74 -33.96 -4.90
N TYR A 453 10.86 -33.49 -6.14
CA TYR A 453 9.84 -32.68 -6.84
C TYR A 453 8.45 -33.27 -6.65
N GLU A 454 7.56 -32.56 -5.94
CA GLU A 454 6.16 -32.92 -5.91
C GLU A 454 5.46 -32.49 -7.22
N ILE A 455 4.72 -33.42 -7.79
CA ILE A 455 4.13 -33.43 -9.14
C ILE A 455 2.95 -32.44 -9.32
N VAL A 456 2.80 -31.43 -8.47
CA VAL A 456 1.66 -30.49 -8.55
C VAL A 456 1.73 -29.61 -9.81
N LYS A 457 2.92 -29.23 -10.27
CA LYS A 457 3.09 -28.45 -11.51
C LYS A 457 2.80 -29.26 -12.79
N MET A 458 2.95 -30.57 -12.78
CA MET A 458 2.67 -31.39 -13.97
C MET A 458 1.18 -31.43 -14.32
N CYS A 459 0.29 -31.47 -13.32
CA CYS A 459 -1.15 -31.51 -13.58
C CYS A 459 -1.75 -30.22 -14.16
N ILE A 460 -1.10 -29.08 -13.99
CA ILE A 460 -1.53 -27.80 -14.57
C ILE A 460 -1.03 -27.68 -16.01
N ARG A 461 0.19 -28.14 -16.30
CA ARG A 461 0.80 -28.09 -17.64
C ARG A 461 0.11 -29.05 -18.64
N ASP A 462 -0.34 -30.20 -18.18
CA ASP A 462 -0.99 -31.20 -19.05
C ASP A 462 -2.38 -30.76 -19.53
N ARG A 463 -3.07 -29.82 -18.83
CA ARG A 463 -4.35 -29.25 -19.31
C ARG A 463 -4.19 -28.30 -20.53
N TYR A 464 -3.02 -27.71 -20.73
CA TYR A 464 -2.77 -26.84 -21.87
C TYR A 464 -2.30 -27.57 -23.13
N MET A 465 -1.89 -28.84 -23.00
CA MET A 465 -1.43 -29.63 -24.15
C MET A 465 -2.55 -30.48 -24.80
N ASP A 466 -3.67 -30.68 -24.12
CA ASP A 466 -4.83 -31.45 -24.65
C ASP A 466 -5.89 -30.58 -25.37
N GLY A 467 -5.62 -29.29 -25.57
CA GLY A 467 -6.53 -28.34 -26.22
C GLY A 467 -6.29 -28.08 -27.71
N GLU A 468 -5.33 -28.76 -28.36
CA GLU A 468 -5.12 -28.71 -29.83
C GLU A 468 -5.36 -30.08 -30.44
N HIS A 469 -6.66 -30.38 -30.69
CA HIS A 469 -7.08 -31.25 -31.79
C HIS A 469 -8.50 -30.83 -32.23
#